data_d1474fe53c745bd18cbe1744882cad40
#
_entry.id   d1474fe53c745bd18cbe1744882cad40
#
_cell.length_a   1.000
_cell.length_b   1.000
_cell.length_c   1.000
_cell.angle_alpha   90.00
_cell.angle_beta   90.00
_cell.angle_gamma   90.00
#
_symmetry.space_group_name_H-M   'P 1'
#
loop_
_entity.id
_entity.type
_entity.pdbx_description
1 polymer ?
#
loop_
_entity_poly.entity_id
_entity_poly.type
_entity_poly.pdbx_seq_one_letter_code
_entity_poly.pdbx_strand_id
1 'polypeptide(L)'
;MGQSAVVGLDEFRRHMAGLEGSYAIIGGTACDILLSDADLSFRATHDLDTVLVADARLPQTAKAIWELIHDGGYRCGWGGEQRACFYRFTDPTQPGYPFMIELFSKEPSFLAGATDIDVGPLHVGDDVSSLSAILLNEEYYRVMLGGIKTVDGLSVLAETHLIPFKAKAYLDLSERRQRGEQIDSKKIKKHKRDVLRLAQLLGGNEKVVLPQSVQNDMAAFLEDCRGDRTANLKQIGIHGVSLDDLLNTMNDVYGIHLHGKTGGR
;
A
#
# COMPACT_ATOMS: atom_id res chain seq x y z
N MET A 1 -15.38 7.25 15.21
CA MET A 1 -14.84 6.97 13.88
C MET A 1 -14.26 8.26 13.34
N GLY A 2 -12.94 8.32 13.24
CA GLY A 2 -12.23 9.44 12.60
C GLY A 2 -12.54 9.44 11.10
N GLN A 3 -12.78 10.61 10.53
CA GLN A 3 -13.01 10.74 9.10
C GLN A 3 -11.66 10.80 8.38
N SER A 4 -11.43 9.96 7.39
CA SER A 4 -10.21 10.03 6.55
C SER A 4 -10.08 11.42 5.93
N ALA A 5 -8.85 11.94 5.92
CA ALA A 5 -8.56 13.25 5.34
C ALA A 5 -8.33 13.22 3.82
N VAL A 6 -8.43 12.03 3.20
CA VAL A 6 -8.18 11.86 1.76
C VAL A 6 -9.36 12.38 0.95
N VAL A 7 -9.09 13.38 0.14
CA VAL A 7 -10.11 13.96 -0.77
C VAL A 7 -10.52 12.92 -1.80
N GLY A 8 -11.83 12.80 -2.04
CA GLY A 8 -12.39 11.95 -3.10
C GLY A 8 -12.71 10.51 -2.71
N LEU A 9 -12.47 10.10 -1.46
CA LEU A 9 -12.86 8.76 -1.00
C LEU A 9 -14.37 8.53 -1.06
N ASP A 10 -15.19 9.55 -0.85
CA ASP A 10 -16.64 9.43 -0.93
C ASP A 10 -17.10 9.14 -2.35
N GLU A 11 -16.51 9.80 -3.34
CA GLU A 11 -16.80 9.52 -4.76
C GLU A 11 -16.32 8.12 -5.15
N PHE A 12 -15.13 7.74 -4.71
CA PHE A 12 -14.63 6.39 -4.94
C PHE A 12 -15.54 5.35 -4.29
N ARG A 13 -15.94 5.54 -3.03
CA ARG A 13 -16.88 4.65 -2.31
C ARG A 13 -18.20 4.51 -3.05
N ARG A 14 -18.76 5.62 -3.55
CA ARG A 14 -20.03 5.63 -4.28
C ARG A 14 -19.97 4.78 -5.55
N HIS A 15 -18.89 4.90 -6.33
CA HIS A 15 -18.71 4.14 -7.56
C HIS A 15 -18.43 2.67 -7.31
N MET A 16 -17.73 2.35 -6.22
CA MET A 16 -17.31 0.98 -5.89
C MET A 16 -18.31 0.23 -4.99
N ALA A 17 -19.46 0.83 -4.68
CA ALA A 17 -20.46 0.22 -3.81
C ALA A 17 -20.95 -1.14 -4.37
N GLY A 18 -20.96 -2.17 -3.52
CA GLY A 18 -21.33 -3.54 -3.90
C GLY A 18 -20.22 -4.34 -4.59
N LEU A 19 -19.02 -3.76 -4.73
CA LEU A 19 -17.85 -4.41 -5.32
C LEU A 19 -16.76 -4.70 -4.28
N GLU A 20 -17.12 -4.71 -2.99
CA GLU A 20 -16.18 -4.99 -1.91
C GLU A 20 -15.52 -6.37 -2.12
N GLY A 21 -14.22 -6.44 -1.90
CA GLY A 21 -13.39 -7.63 -2.12
C GLY A 21 -12.93 -7.85 -3.56
N SER A 22 -13.44 -7.11 -4.56
CA SER A 22 -12.95 -7.18 -5.95
C SER A 22 -11.84 -6.18 -6.26
N TYR A 23 -11.45 -5.40 -5.29
CA TYR A 23 -10.33 -4.47 -5.32
C TYR A 23 -9.71 -4.35 -3.92
N ALA A 24 -8.53 -3.75 -3.83
CA ALA A 24 -7.92 -3.38 -2.57
C ALA A 24 -7.25 -2.01 -2.68
N ILE A 25 -7.62 -1.08 -1.82
CA ILE A 25 -6.85 0.14 -1.60
C ILE A 25 -5.59 -0.25 -0.83
N ILE A 26 -4.45 0.23 -1.31
CA ILE A 26 -3.12 0.01 -0.72
C ILE A 26 -2.45 1.37 -0.44
N GLY A 27 -1.16 1.39 -0.23
CA GLY A 27 -0.37 2.63 -0.22
C GLY A 27 -0.60 3.53 0.99
N GLY A 28 -0.54 4.82 0.75
CA GLY A 28 -0.71 5.86 1.78
C GLY A 28 -2.16 5.98 2.24
N THR A 29 -3.09 5.91 1.30
CA THR A 29 -4.53 6.01 1.56
C THR A 29 -5.04 4.85 2.41
N ALA A 30 -4.54 3.62 2.20
CA ALA A 30 -4.86 2.51 3.10
C ALA A 30 -4.39 2.78 4.53
N CYS A 31 -3.18 3.31 4.71
CA CYS A 31 -2.68 3.68 6.05
C CYS A 31 -3.59 4.73 6.72
N ASP A 32 -4.04 5.74 5.96
CA ASP A 32 -4.92 6.80 6.49
C ASP A 32 -6.27 6.23 6.92
N ILE A 33 -6.90 5.40 6.08
CA ILE A 33 -8.18 4.75 6.40
C ILE A 33 -8.06 3.90 7.67
N LEU A 34 -7.04 3.02 7.73
CA LEU A 34 -6.86 2.10 8.86
C LEU A 34 -6.56 2.81 10.18
N LEU A 35 -5.71 3.84 10.15
CA LEU A 35 -5.38 4.61 11.35
C LEU A 35 -6.53 5.51 11.78
N SER A 36 -7.26 6.12 10.85
CA SER A 36 -8.44 6.92 11.15
C SER A 36 -9.57 6.10 11.75
N ASP A 37 -9.76 4.85 11.31
CA ASP A 37 -10.73 3.91 11.90
C ASP A 37 -10.41 3.59 13.37
N ALA A 38 -9.12 3.61 13.73
CA ALA A 38 -8.62 3.47 15.09
C ALA A 38 -8.46 4.79 15.86
N ASP A 39 -9.03 5.90 15.38
CA ASP A 39 -8.90 7.26 15.95
C ASP A 39 -7.43 7.76 16.04
N LEU A 40 -6.55 7.25 15.19
CA LEU A 40 -5.16 7.67 15.09
C LEU A 40 -4.95 8.57 13.88
N SER A 41 -4.15 9.64 14.06
CA SER A 41 -3.85 10.55 12.96
C SER A 41 -2.81 9.97 11.99
N PHE A 42 -2.96 10.27 10.71
CA PHE A 42 -1.97 9.96 9.69
C PHE A 42 -1.52 11.25 8.98
N ARG A 43 -0.43 11.16 8.23
CA ARG A 43 0.02 12.26 7.37
C ARG A 43 -0.92 12.41 6.17
N ALA A 44 -1.03 13.63 5.65
CA ALA A 44 -1.79 13.86 4.42
C ALA A 44 -1.27 12.98 3.27
N THR A 45 -2.20 12.40 2.52
CA THR A 45 -1.96 11.66 1.29
C THR A 45 -2.98 12.11 0.25
N HIS A 46 -2.59 12.10 -1.02
CA HIS A 46 -3.41 12.59 -2.12
C HIS A 46 -3.65 11.53 -3.19
N ASP A 47 -2.87 10.46 -3.14
CA ASP A 47 -2.83 9.41 -4.14
C ASP A 47 -3.66 8.22 -3.67
N LEU A 48 -4.53 7.74 -4.53
CA LEU A 48 -5.34 6.55 -4.30
C LEU A 48 -4.73 5.36 -5.06
N ASP A 49 -3.93 4.57 -4.36
CA ASP A 49 -3.34 3.35 -4.91
C ASP A 49 -4.33 2.19 -4.79
N THR A 50 -4.74 1.59 -5.89
CA THR A 50 -5.75 0.52 -5.93
C THR A 50 -5.27 -0.66 -6.76
N VAL A 51 -5.48 -1.87 -6.24
CA VAL A 51 -5.24 -3.13 -6.94
C VAL A 51 -6.59 -3.74 -7.32
N LEU A 52 -6.75 -4.12 -8.58
CA LEU A 52 -7.92 -4.87 -9.03
C LEU A 52 -7.68 -6.36 -8.85
N VAL A 53 -8.64 -7.03 -8.23
CA VAL A 53 -8.60 -8.49 -8.05
C VAL A 53 -9.08 -9.15 -9.33
N ALA A 54 -8.28 -10.09 -9.86
CA ALA A 54 -8.64 -10.87 -11.04
C ALA A 54 -9.62 -11.98 -10.65
N ASP A 55 -10.87 -11.64 -10.45
CA ASP A 55 -11.97 -12.56 -10.15
C ASP A 55 -13.11 -12.43 -11.17
N ALA A 56 -14.20 -13.17 -10.96
CA ALA A 56 -15.38 -13.16 -11.85
C ALA A 56 -16.08 -11.80 -11.93
N ARG A 57 -15.83 -10.89 -10.99
CA ARG A 57 -16.40 -9.53 -10.93
C ARG A 57 -15.50 -8.47 -11.59
N LEU A 58 -14.32 -8.87 -12.09
CA LEU A 58 -13.39 -7.93 -12.72
C LEU A 58 -14.06 -7.05 -13.81
N PRO A 59 -14.93 -7.55 -14.68
CA PRO A 59 -15.63 -6.72 -15.67
C PRO A 59 -16.50 -5.61 -15.04
N GLN A 60 -17.22 -5.93 -13.96
CA GLN A 60 -18.05 -4.96 -13.25
C GLN A 60 -17.19 -3.93 -12.51
N THR A 61 -16.12 -4.39 -11.86
CA THR A 61 -15.15 -3.54 -11.17
C THR A 61 -14.46 -2.59 -12.15
N ALA A 62 -14.05 -3.12 -13.30
CA ALA A 62 -13.49 -2.32 -14.38
C ALA A 62 -14.45 -1.24 -14.86
N LYS A 63 -15.71 -1.59 -15.09
CA LYS A 63 -16.75 -0.64 -15.50
C LYS A 63 -16.91 0.47 -14.47
N ALA A 64 -17.02 0.14 -13.18
CA ALA A 64 -17.18 1.14 -12.11
C ALA A 64 -15.97 2.10 -12.01
N ILE A 65 -14.75 1.58 -12.19
CA ILE A 65 -13.55 2.41 -12.26
C ILE A 65 -13.59 3.34 -13.48
N TRP A 66 -13.98 2.83 -14.66
CA TRP A 66 -14.09 3.68 -15.85
C TRP A 66 -15.15 4.78 -15.69
N GLU A 67 -16.28 4.48 -15.06
CA GLU A 67 -17.30 5.48 -14.72
C GLU A 67 -16.72 6.55 -13.78
N LEU A 68 -15.98 6.16 -12.73
CA LEU A 68 -15.29 7.10 -11.84
C LEU A 68 -14.30 7.99 -12.61
N ILE A 69 -13.50 7.43 -13.49
CA ILE A 69 -12.49 8.16 -14.28
C ILE A 69 -13.17 9.14 -15.23
N HIS A 70 -14.21 8.70 -15.93
CA HIS A 70 -14.98 9.54 -16.85
C HIS A 70 -15.69 10.68 -16.10
N ASP A 71 -16.43 10.36 -15.04
CA ASP A 71 -17.18 11.35 -14.25
C ASP A 71 -16.24 12.38 -13.60
N GLY A 72 -15.04 11.97 -13.16
CA GLY A 72 -14.01 12.85 -12.63
C GLY A 72 -13.31 13.71 -13.70
N GLY A 73 -13.42 13.34 -14.96
CA GLY A 73 -12.74 14.01 -16.09
C GLY A 73 -11.22 13.94 -15.99
N TYR A 74 -10.69 12.76 -15.67
CA TYR A 74 -9.26 12.53 -15.50
C TYR A 74 -8.48 12.46 -16.81
N ARG A 75 -7.19 12.81 -16.73
CA ARG A 75 -6.20 12.47 -17.75
C ARG A 75 -5.61 11.12 -17.43
N CYS A 76 -5.40 10.28 -18.44
CA CYS A 76 -4.87 8.93 -18.29
C CYS A 76 -3.46 8.80 -18.83
N GLY A 77 -2.59 8.13 -18.06
CA GLY A 77 -1.34 7.58 -18.55
C GLY A 77 -1.26 6.10 -18.19
N TRP A 78 -0.59 5.29 -19.02
CA TRP A 78 -0.36 3.87 -18.73
C TRP A 78 1.09 3.44 -19.00
N GLY A 79 1.53 2.37 -18.31
CA GLY A 79 2.81 1.72 -18.53
C GLY A 79 2.77 0.26 -18.11
N GLY A 80 3.56 -0.61 -18.73
CA GLY A 80 3.68 -2.02 -18.37
C GLY A 80 4.07 -2.91 -19.54
N GLU A 81 4.69 -4.07 -19.25
CA GLU A 81 4.97 -5.14 -20.18
C GLU A 81 3.92 -6.24 -20.04
N GLN A 82 3.36 -6.70 -21.12
CA GLN A 82 2.48 -7.82 -21.50
C GLN A 82 1.69 -8.62 -20.42
N ARG A 83 1.95 -8.51 -19.10
CA ARG A 83 1.30 -9.34 -18.05
C ARG A 83 0.80 -8.58 -16.84
N ALA A 84 1.12 -7.31 -16.70
CA ALA A 84 0.64 -6.48 -15.60
C ALA A 84 0.52 -5.05 -16.08
N CYS A 85 -0.62 -4.42 -15.85
CA CYS A 85 -0.90 -3.09 -16.34
C CYS A 85 -0.98 -2.13 -15.15
N PHE A 86 -0.23 -1.03 -15.27
CA PHE A 86 -0.28 0.10 -14.36
C PHE A 86 -0.93 1.26 -15.08
N TYR A 87 -1.90 1.87 -14.44
CA TYR A 87 -2.58 3.04 -14.94
C TYR A 87 -2.46 4.16 -13.93
N ARG A 88 -2.22 5.37 -14.40
CA ARG A 88 -2.24 6.57 -13.57
C ARG A 88 -3.21 7.56 -14.17
N PHE A 89 -4.17 8.00 -13.36
CA PHE A 89 -5.16 9.00 -13.69
C PHE A 89 -4.90 10.23 -12.83
N THR A 90 -4.74 11.38 -13.46
CA THR A 90 -4.37 12.64 -12.81
C THR A 90 -5.27 13.78 -13.27
N ASP A 91 -5.13 14.90 -12.59
CA ASP A 91 -5.75 16.17 -12.97
C ASP A 91 -7.27 16.07 -13.20
N PRO A 92 -8.06 15.58 -12.22
CA PRO A 92 -9.51 15.54 -12.34
C PRO A 92 -10.05 16.96 -12.56
N THR A 93 -10.98 17.10 -13.50
CA THR A 93 -11.62 18.40 -13.78
C THR A 93 -12.80 18.67 -12.88
N GLN A 94 -13.33 17.64 -12.22
CA GLN A 94 -14.45 17.76 -11.30
C GLN A 94 -13.97 17.86 -9.84
N PRO A 95 -14.56 18.76 -9.04
CA PRO A 95 -14.22 18.86 -7.63
C PRO A 95 -14.69 17.63 -6.84
N GLY A 96 -14.01 17.31 -5.75
CA GLY A 96 -14.38 16.19 -4.87
C GLY A 96 -13.89 14.81 -5.32
N TYR A 97 -13.14 14.73 -6.40
CA TYR A 97 -12.51 13.48 -6.85
C TYR A 97 -11.07 13.36 -6.33
N PRO A 98 -10.52 12.12 -6.17
CA PRO A 98 -9.12 11.92 -5.78
C PRO A 98 -8.17 12.65 -6.74
N PHE A 99 -7.14 13.30 -6.20
CA PHE A 99 -6.19 14.06 -7.03
C PHE A 99 -5.47 13.17 -8.05
N MET A 100 -5.11 11.96 -7.63
CA MET A 100 -4.49 10.96 -8.48
C MET A 100 -5.00 9.56 -8.11
N ILE A 101 -5.25 8.72 -9.11
CA ILE A 101 -5.59 7.31 -8.94
C ILE A 101 -4.54 6.48 -9.66
N GLU A 102 -3.88 5.59 -8.93
CA GLU A 102 -3.00 4.57 -9.49
C GLU A 102 -3.70 3.21 -9.41
N LEU A 103 -3.86 2.56 -10.57
CA LEU A 103 -4.46 1.25 -10.66
C LEU A 103 -3.42 0.21 -11.07
N PHE A 104 -3.42 -0.90 -10.36
CA PHE A 104 -2.71 -2.09 -10.75
C PHE A 104 -3.71 -3.20 -11.12
N SER A 105 -3.49 -3.85 -12.26
CA SER A 105 -4.22 -5.04 -12.68
C SER A 105 -3.26 -6.08 -13.25
N LYS A 106 -3.43 -7.34 -12.86
CA LYS A 106 -2.73 -8.45 -13.50
C LYS A 106 -3.35 -8.86 -14.85
N GLU A 107 -4.58 -8.42 -15.11
CA GLU A 107 -5.30 -8.75 -16.33
C GLU A 107 -5.29 -7.60 -17.33
N PRO A 108 -4.63 -7.77 -18.50
CA PRO A 108 -4.60 -6.74 -19.54
C PRO A 108 -5.98 -6.38 -20.11
N SER A 109 -6.96 -7.28 -20.00
CA SER A 109 -8.33 -7.11 -20.49
C SER A 109 -9.10 -5.95 -19.85
N PHE A 110 -8.59 -5.41 -18.75
CA PHE A 110 -9.12 -4.19 -18.13
C PHE A 110 -9.20 -3.02 -19.13
N LEU A 111 -8.27 -2.94 -20.10
CA LEU A 111 -8.28 -1.92 -21.17
C LEU A 111 -9.41 -2.05 -22.19
N ALA A 112 -10.03 -3.22 -22.32
CA ALA A 112 -11.03 -3.45 -23.37
C ALA A 112 -12.29 -2.57 -23.28
N GLY A 113 -12.49 -1.84 -22.15
CA GLY A 113 -13.57 -0.89 -21.96
C GLY A 113 -13.22 0.59 -22.18
N ALA A 114 -11.95 0.89 -22.49
CA ALA A 114 -11.44 2.26 -22.57
C ALA A 114 -11.56 2.84 -24.00
N THR A 115 -12.74 2.82 -24.61
CA THR A 115 -12.92 3.24 -26.02
C THR A 115 -12.84 4.74 -26.24
N ASP A 116 -12.98 5.59 -25.21
CA ASP A 116 -13.12 7.02 -25.35
C ASP A 116 -12.14 7.87 -24.51
N ILE A 117 -11.17 7.24 -23.87
CA ILE A 117 -10.15 7.95 -23.08
C ILE A 117 -8.83 7.90 -23.85
N ASP A 118 -8.25 9.08 -24.06
CA ASP A 118 -6.91 9.20 -24.66
C ASP A 118 -5.87 8.63 -23.69
N VAL A 119 -5.51 7.36 -23.87
CA VAL A 119 -4.57 6.61 -23.05
C VAL A 119 -3.17 6.81 -23.61
N GLY A 120 -2.50 7.86 -23.16
CA GLY A 120 -1.10 8.10 -23.50
C GLY A 120 -0.15 7.14 -22.73
N PRO A 121 0.98 6.70 -23.34
CA PRO A 121 1.96 5.90 -22.60
C PRO A 121 2.55 6.72 -21.46
N LEU A 122 2.49 6.18 -20.24
CA LEU A 122 3.33 6.67 -19.15
C LEU A 122 4.78 6.34 -19.52
N HIS A 123 5.62 7.37 -19.60
CA HIS A 123 7.04 7.12 -19.49
C HIS A 123 7.29 6.55 -18.10
N VAL A 124 7.54 5.25 -18.05
CA VAL A 124 7.99 4.52 -16.86
C VAL A 124 9.44 4.94 -16.60
N GLY A 125 9.64 6.24 -16.28
CA GLY A 125 10.82 6.71 -15.61
C GLY A 125 10.52 6.65 -14.13
N ASP A 126 11.40 6.10 -13.34
CA ASP A 126 11.60 6.14 -11.87
C ASP A 126 10.39 6.21 -10.90
N ASP A 127 9.17 6.39 -11.36
CA ASP A 127 7.98 6.71 -10.56
C ASP A 127 6.87 5.64 -10.56
N VAL A 128 7.12 4.42 -11.06
CA VAL A 128 6.25 3.29 -10.68
C VAL A 128 6.38 3.16 -9.17
N SER A 129 5.27 3.30 -8.45
CA SER A 129 5.35 3.25 -6.99
C SER A 129 6.06 1.95 -6.60
N SER A 130 6.95 2.01 -5.62
CA SER A 130 7.67 0.82 -5.15
C SER A 130 6.70 -0.30 -4.74
N LEU A 131 5.47 0.03 -4.36
CA LEU A 131 4.41 -0.93 -4.03
C LEU A 131 3.88 -1.65 -5.26
N SER A 132 3.72 -0.95 -6.38
CA SER A 132 3.26 -1.55 -7.64
C SER A 132 4.28 -2.56 -8.19
N ALA A 133 5.57 -2.26 -8.11
CA ALA A 133 6.63 -3.18 -8.51
C ALA A 133 6.64 -4.46 -7.63
N ILE A 134 6.36 -4.33 -6.33
CA ILE A 134 6.25 -5.47 -5.40
C ILE A 134 5.09 -6.40 -5.80
N LEU A 135 3.98 -5.86 -6.31
CA LEU A 135 2.82 -6.66 -6.74
C LEU A 135 3.10 -7.54 -7.98
N LEU A 136 4.17 -7.32 -8.70
CA LEU A 136 4.64 -8.24 -9.75
C LEU A 136 5.13 -9.57 -9.19
N ASN A 137 5.55 -9.60 -7.92
CA ASN A 137 5.94 -10.83 -7.25
C ASN A 137 4.69 -11.63 -6.84
N GLU A 138 4.63 -12.90 -7.27
CA GLU A 138 3.50 -13.79 -7.03
C GLU A 138 3.20 -14.05 -5.55
N GLU A 139 4.23 -14.11 -4.72
CA GLU A 139 4.06 -14.35 -3.28
C GLU A 139 3.47 -13.13 -2.59
N TYR A 140 3.96 -11.92 -2.93
CA TYR A 140 3.39 -10.67 -2.44
C TYR A 140 1.95 -10.47 -2.93
N TYR A 141 1.66 -10.80 -4.18
CA TYR A 141 0.29 -10.72 -4.68
C TYR A 141 -0.67 -11.66 -3.93
N ARG A 142 -0.25 -12.90 -3.63
CA ARG A 142 -1.04 -13.82 -2.79
C ARG A 142 -1.23 -13.32 -1.36
N VAL A 143 -0.19 -12.72 -0.76
CA VAL A 143 -0.30 -12.04 0.54
C VAL A 143 -1.35 -10.92 0.48
N MET A 144 -1.32 -10.10 -0.55
CA MET A 144 -2.33 -9.04 -0.74
C MET A 144 -3.75 -9.61 -0.80
N LEU A 145 -3.99 -10.64 -1.61
CA LEU A 145 -5.32 -11.26 -1.72
C LEU A 145 -5.84 -11.80 -0.38
N GLY A 146 -4.96 -12.35 0.46
CA GLY A 146 -5.31 -12.89 1.78
C GLY A 146 -5.63 -11.82 2.83
N GLY A 147 -5.31 -10.55 2.57
CA GLY A 147 -5.41 -9.47 3.55
C GLY A 147 -6.46 -8.41 3.25
N ILE A 148 -7.35 -8.61 2.29
CA ILE A 148 -8.40 -7.63 1.96
C ILE A 148 -9.47 -7.65 3.06
N LYS A 149 -9.74 -6.47 3.64
CA LYS A 149 -10.85 -6.25 4.58
C LYS A 149 -11.70 -5.05 4.16
N THR A 150 -12.91 -4.98 4.65
CA THR A 150 -13.80 -3.83 4.42
C THR A 150 -13.78 -2.90 5.61
N VAL A 151 -13.52 -1.63 5.37
CA VAL A 151 -13.58 -0.53 6.35
C VAL A 151 -14.44 0.57 5.75
N ASP A 152 -15.53 0.89 6.42
CA ASP A 152 -16.47 1.94 5.99
C ASP A 152 -16.88 1.82 4.50
N GLY A 153 -17.23 0.59 4.06
CA GLY A 153 -17.62 0.28 2.67
C GLY A 153 -16.49 0.31 1.64
N LEU A 154 -15.24 0.45 2.07
CA LEU A 154 -14.06 0.42 1.20
C LEU A 154 -13.25 -0.86 1.42
N SER A 155 -12.84 -1.52 0.34
CA SER A 155 -11.91 -2.64 0.40
C SER A 155 -10.48 -2.13 0.57
N VAL A 156 -9.86 -2.46 1.68
CA VAL A 156 -8.53 -1.98 2.08
C VAL A 156 -7.64 -3.16 2.40
N LEU A 157 -6.36 -3.08 2.07
CA LEU A 157 -5.39 -4.05 2.54
C LEU A 157 -5.19 -3.87 4.05
N ALA A 158 -5.50 -4.90 4.84
CA ALA A 158 -5.38 -4.88 6.29
C ALA A 158 -3.96 -4.54 6.76
N GLU A 159 -3.83 -3.94 7.92
CA GLU A 159 -2.55 -3.55 8.54
C GLU A 159 -1.55 -4.70 8.57
N THR A 160 -2.01 -5.89 8.95
CA THR A 160 -1.19 -7.11 9.02
C THR A 160 -0.59 -7.53 7.67
N HIS A 161 -1.22 -7.16 6.57
CA HIS A 161 -0.76 -7.48 5.21
C HIS A 161 -0.11 -6.27 4.52
N LEU A 162 -0.48 -5.05 4.89
CA LEU A 162 0.12 -3.82 4.36
C LEU A 162 1.54 -3.58 4.92
N ILE A 163 1.80 -3.97 6.17
CA ILE A 163 3.12 -3.85 6.81
C ILE A 163 4.22 -4.54 5.99
N PRO A 164 4.10 -5.81 5.56
CA PRO A 164 5.10 -6.45 4.71
C PRO A 164 5.40 -5.71 3.42
N PHE A 165 4.39 -5.14 2.76
CA PHE A 165 4.58 -4.33 1.55
C PHE A 165 5.38 -3.05 1.82
N LYS A 166 5.08 -2.36 2.91
CA LYS A 166 5.81 -1.15 3.29
C LYS A 166 7.25 -1.46 3.73
N ALA A 167 7.45 -2.58 4.42
CA ALA A 167 8.78 -3.08 4.79
C ALA A 167 9.62 -3.40 3.54
N LYS A 168 9.04 -4.12 2.58
CA LYS A 168 9.69 -4.41 1.30
C LYS A 168 10.05 -3.14 0.53
N ALA A 169 9.12 -2.20 0.40
CA ALA A 169 9.37 -0.92 -0.26
C ALA A 169 10.53 -0.14 0.40
N TYR A 170 10.62 -0.18 1.73
CA TYR A 170 11.74 0.40 2.46
C TYR A 170 13.07 -0.26 2.11
N LEU A 171 13.11 -1.60 2.11
CA LEU A 171 14.32 -2.37 1.80
C LEU A 171 14.78 -2.13 0.37
N ASP A 172 13.90 -2.23 -0.60
CA ASP A 172 14.21 -2.07 -2.02
C ASP A 172 14.76 -0.67 -2.32
N LEU A 173 14.11 0.38 -1.80
CA LEU A 173 14.59 1.75 -1.97
C LEU A 173 15.93 1.98 -1.25
N SER A 174 16.14 1.37 -0.09
CA SER A 174 17.40 1.45 0.66
C SER A 174 18.54 0.80 -0.12
N GLU A 175 18.31 -0.38 -0.68
CA GLU A 175 19.28 -1.12 -1.48
C GLU A 175 19.60 -0.37 -2.79
N ARG A 176 18.61 0.13 -3.51
CA ARG A 176 18.80 0.94 -4.72
C ARG A 176 19.66 2.17 -4.45
N ARG A 177 19.40 2.86 -3.32
CA ARG A 177 20.23 4.00 -2.89
C ARG A 177 21.67 3.59 -2.57
N GLN A 178 21.88 2.45 -1.91
CA GLN A 178 23.22 1.93 -1.63
C GLN A 178 23.98 1.58 -2.90
N ARG A 179 23.30 1.17 -3.96
CA ARG A 179 23.87 0.97 -5.31
C ARG A 179 24.18 2.26 -6.06
N GLY A 180 23.89 3.42 -5.47
CA GLY A 180 24.22 4.74 -6.05
C GLY A 180 23.06 5.41 -6.81
N GLU A 181 21.85 4.85 -6.79
CA GLU A 181 20.69 5.51 -7.38
C GLU A 181 20.30 6.78 -6.61
N GLN A 182 19.86 7.80 -7.32
CA GLN A 182 19.42 9.08 -6.76
C GLN A 182 18.02 8.94 -6.12
N ILE A 183 17.93 8.37 -4.94
CA ILE A 183 16.67 8.19 -4.22
C ILE A 183 16.60 9.14 -3.03
N ASP A 184 15.51 9.93 -2.96
CA ASP A 184 15.27 10.82 -1.83
C ASP A 184 15.12 10.02 -0.52
N SER A 185 15.96 10.35 0.46
CA SER A 185 15.91 9.74 1.80
C SER A 185 14.56 9.90 2.49
N LYS A 186 13.78 10.94 2.15
CA LYS A 186 12.44 11.14 2.68
C LYS A 186 11.49 10.03 2.20
N LYS A 187 11.62 9.60 0.93
CA LYS A 187 10.82 8.48 0.36
C LYS A 187 11.09 7.19 1.13
N ILE A 188 12.36 6.89 1.42
CA ILE A 188 12.76 5.70 2.20
C ILE A 188 12.20 5.77 3.62
N LYS A 189 12.48 6.86 4.33
CA LYS A 189 12.02 7.06 5.71
C LYS A 189 10.50 7.04 5.85
N LYS A 190 9.76 7.45 4.81
CA LYS A 190 8.29 7.41 4.77
C LYS A 190 7.79 5.98 5.00
N HIS A 191 8.32 5.00 4.28
CA HIS A 191 7.89 3.60 4.39
C HIS A 191 8.16 3.02 5.79
N LYS A 192 9.36 3.25 6.34
CA LYS A 192 9.70 2.82 7.71
C LYS A 192 8.73 3.41 8.75
N ARG A 193 8.43 4.71 8.64
CA ARG A 193 7.48 5.38 9.53
C ARG A 193 6.06 4.84 9.39
N ASP A 194 5.62 4.56 8.17
CA ASP A 194 4.30 3.98 7.90
C ASP A 194 4.18 2.59 8.56
N VAL A 195 5.22 1.73 8.47
CA VAL A 195 5.26 0.43 9.17
C VAL A 195 5.11 0.60 10.67
N LEU A 196 5.90 1.47 11.29
CA LEU A 196 5.85 1.67 12.74
C LEU A 196 4.49 2.21 13.22
N ARG A 197 3.83 3.06 12.41
CA ARG A 197 2.47 3.54 12.71
C ARG A 197 1.44 2.43 12.60
N LEU A 198 1.48 1.64 11.52
CA LEU A 198 0.57 0.49 11.35
C LEU A 198 0.77 -0.57 12.43
N ALA A 199 1.99 -0.75 12.92
CA ALA A 199 2.29 -1.72 13.97
C ALA A 199 1.54 -1.44 15.29
N GLN A 200 1.08 -0.21 15.52
CA GLN A 200 0.21 0.13 16.68
C GLN A 200 -1.17 -0.52 16.59
N LEU A 201 -1.61 -0.90 15.37
CA LEU A 201 -2.91 -1.53 15.12
C LEU A 201 -2.88 -3.05 15.31
N LEU A 202 -1.69 -3.64 15.41
CA LEU A 202 -1.54 -5.09 15.53
C LEU A 202 -2.02 -5.58 16.89
N GLY A 203 -2.95 -6.54 16.88
CA GLY A 203 -3.37 -7.26 18.08
C GLY A 203 -2.34 -8.33 18.48
N GLY A 204 -2.02 -8.44 19.77
CA GLY A 204 -1.00 -9.40 20.25
C GLY A 204 -1.34 -10.88 20.00
N ASN A 205 -2.58 -11.21 19.67
CA ASN A 205 -3.04 -12.57 19.41
C ASN A 205 -3.16 -12.91 17.92
N GLU A 206 -2.94 -11.94 17.04
CA GLU A 206 -3.00 -12.15 15.59
C GLU A 206 -1.79 -12.93 15.11
N LYS A 207 -2.01 -13.87 14.20
CA LYS A 207 -0.95 -14.62 13.54
C LYS A 207 -1.19 -14.62 12.04
N VAL A 208 -0.17 -14.22 11.28
CA VAL A 208 -0.21 -14.20 9.81
C VAL A 208 0.86 -15.11 9.28
N VAL A 209 0.45 -16.10 8.48
CA VAL A 209 1.38 -17.00 7.79
C VAL A 209 1.84 -16.32 6.51
N LEU A 210 3.10 -15.94 6.46
CA LEU A 210 3.73 -15.35 5.28
C LEU A 210 4.56 -16.39 4.52
N PRO A 211 4.67 -16.28 3.18
CA PRO A 211 5.66 -17.03 2.40
C PRO A 211 7.09 -16.76 2.91
N GLN A 212 7.98 -17.73 2.74
CA GLN A 212 9.35 -17.65 3.28
C GLN A 212 10.12 -16.41 2.79
N SER A 213 9.97 -16.02 1.52
CA SER A 213 10.63 -14.83 1.00
C SER A 213 10.14 -13.56 1.71
N VAL A 214 8.83 -13.45 1.97
CA VAL A 214 8.24 -12.31 2.67
C VAL A 214 8.64 -12.30 4.15
N GLN A 215 8.75 -13.48 4.79
CA GLN A 215 9.30 -13.59 6.15
C GLN A 215 10.75 -13.12 6.21
N ASN A 216 11.58 -13.47 5.21
CA ASN A 216 12.97 -13.02 5.13
C ASN A 216 13.05 -11.48 4.99
N ASP A 217 12.22 -10.89 4.14
CA ASP A 217 12.15 -9.43 4.00
C ASP A 217 11.72 -8.76 5.32
N MET A 218 10.72 -9.32 6.00
CA MET A 218 10.29 -8.82 7.32
C MET A 218 11.40 -8.94 8.37
N ALA A 219 12.14 -10.07 8.40
CA ALA A 219 13.26 -10.24 9.32
C ALA A 219 14.36 -9.19 9.07
N ALA A 220 14.73 -8.97 7.81
CA ALA A 220 15.70 -7.94 7.43
C ALA A 220 15.25 -6.53 7.83
N PHE A 221 13.97 -6.21 7.65
CA PHE A 221 13.40 -4.93 8.08
C PHE A 221 13.45 -4.75 9.61
N LEU A 222 13.09 -5.79 10.36
CA LEU A 222 13.11 -5.74 11.84
C LEU A 222 14.54 -5.60 12.39
N GLU A 223 15.52 -6.27 11.77
CA GLU A 223 16.94 -6.11 12.13
C GLU A 223 17.44 -4.69 11.88
N ASP A 224 17.09 -4.10 10.72
CA ASP A 224 17.45 -2.72 10.41
C ASP A 224 16.84 -1.74 11.43
N CYS A 225 15.57 -1.95 11.80
CA CYS A 225 14.91 -1.13 12.82
C CYS A 225 15.58 -1.22 14.19
N ARG A 226 16.03 -2.41 14.63
CA ARG A 226 16.76 -2.59 15.88
C ARG A 226 18.12 -1.89 15.90
N GLY A 227 18.77 -1.83 14.74
CA GLY A 227 20.04 -1.11 14.55
C GLY A 227 19.91 0.41 14.61
N ASP A 228 18.73 0.94 14.33
CA ASP A 228 18.45 2.38 14.27
C ASP A 228 18.02 2.94 15.63
N ARG A 229 18.99 3.29 16.47
CA ARG A 229 18.75 3.94 17.77
C ARG A 229 18.28 5.39 17.67
N THR A 230 18.17 5.94 16.46
CA THR A 230 17.76 7.34 16.22
C THR A 230 16.26 7.49 15.98
N ALA A 231 15.51 6.41 15.92
CA ALA A 231 14.07 6.42 15.69
C ALA A 231 13.33 7.09 16.85
N ASN A 232 12.92 8.35 16.65
CA ASN A 232 12.11 9.07 17.62
C ASN A 232 10.63 8.86 17.32
N LEU A 233 10.00 7.93 18.04
CA LEU A 233 8.60 7.56 17.86
C LEU A 233 7.65 8.75 18.10
N LYS A 234 7.98 9.63 19.06
CA LYS A 234 7.14 10.82 19.35
C LYS A 234 7.07 11.78 18.17
N GLN A 235 8.16 11.92 17.39
CA GLN A 235 8.17 12.76 16.18
C GLN A 235 7.26 12.25 15.07
N ILE A 236 6.90 10.97 15.11
CA ILE A 236 5.99 10.36 14.14
C ILE A 236 4.60 10.09 14.73
N GLY A 237 4.28 10.69 15.86
CA GLY A 237 2.96 10.61 16.49
C GLY A 237 2.68 9.30 17.23
N ILE A 238 3.71 8.52 17.57
CA ILE A 238 3.58 7.28 18.35
C ILE A 238 3.90 7.58 19.82
N HIS A 239 2.94 7.32 20.69
CA HIS A 239 3.06 7.60 22.12
C HIS A 239 2.70 6.36 22.97
N GLY A 240 3.29 6.25 24.15
CA GLY A 240 2.91 5.22 25.14
C GLY A 240 3.44 3.80 24.83
N VAL A 241 4.23 3.62 23.76
CA VAL A 241 4.80 2.34 23.36
C VAL A 241 6.27 2.54 22.97
N SER A 242 7.13 1.57 23.24
CA SER A 242 8.53 1.60 22.84
C SER A 242 8.73 1.01 21.44
N LEU A 243 9.89 1.30 20.83
CA LEU A 243 10.26 0.67 19.57
C LEU A 243 10.36 -0.87 19.71
N ASP A 244 10.96 -1.32 20.81
CA ASP A 244 11.11 -2.75 21.07
C ASP A 244 9.75 -3.45 21.21
N ASP A 245 8.76 -2.82 21.83
CA ASP A 245 7.40 -3.38 21.93
C ASP A 245 6.79 -3.55 20.53
N LEU A 246 6.88 -2.54 19.67
CA LEU A 246 6.36 -2.62 18.29
C LEU A 246 7.08 -3.72 17.49
N LEU A 247 8.40 -3.81 17.60
CA LEU A 247 9.18 -4.83 16.89
C LEU A 247 8.87 -6.23 17.41
N ASN A 248 8.68 -6.41 18.71
CA ASN A 248 8.29 -7.69 19.30
C ASN A 248 6.87 -8.09 18.88
N THR A 249 5.93 -7.15 18.85
CA THR A 249 4.57 -7.40 18.36
C THR A 249 4.59 -7.87 16.90
N MET A 250 5.34 -7.20 16.01
CA MET A 250 5.49 -7.65 14.62
C MET A 250 6.15 -9.02 14.53
N ASN A 251 7.17 -9.28 15.36
CA ASN A 251 7.86 -10.56 15.45
C ASN A 251 6.88 -11.69 15.77
N ASP A 252 6.03 -11.45 16.77
CA ASP A 252 5.04 -12.42 17.24
C ASP A 252 3.93 -12.65 16.19
N VAL A 253 3.43 -11.58 15.55
CA VAL A 253 2.37 -11.66 14.53
C VAL A 253 2.83 -12.47 13.31
N TYR A 254 4.07 -12.26 12.85
CA TYR A 254 4.58 -12.91 11.64
C TYR A 254 5.41 -14.17 11.93
N GLY A 255 5.55 -14.59 13.19
CA GLY A 255 6.32 -15.76 13.57
C GLY A 255 7.80 -15.68 13.19
N ILE A 256 8.38 -14.48 13.26
CA ILE A 256 9.77 -14.24 12.87
C ILE A 256 10.68 -14.46 14.08
N HIS A 257 11.45 -15.54 14.07
CA HIS A 257 12.44 -15.78 15.12
C HIS A 257 13.74 -15.07 14.75
N LEU A 258 13.88 -13.82 15.19
CA LEU A 258 15.17 -13.14 15.10
C LEU A 258 16.15 -13.85 16.06
N HIS A 259 17.16 -14.47 15.50
CA HIS A 259 18.24 -15.06 16.30
C HIS A 259 18.89 -13.94 17.09
N GLY A 260 18.56 -13.84 18.39
CA GLY A 260 19.29 -12.99 19.31
C GLY A 260 20.78 -13.36 19.19
N LYS A 261 21.63 -12.38 18.88
CA LYS A 261 23.05 -12.53 19.15
C LYS A 261 23.16 -12.85 20.64
N THR A 262 23.23 -14.12 20.99
CA THR A 262 23.67 -14.55 22.31
C THR A 262 25.00 -13.85 22.55
N GLY A 263 24.98 -12.87 23.43
CA GLY A 263 26.21 -12.19 23.86
C GLY A 263 27.19 -13.23 24.35
N GLY A 264 28.22 -13.47 23.54
CA GLY A 264 29.42 -14.15 24.04
C GLY A 264 29.97 -13.28 25.15
N ARG A 265 30.09 -13.92 26.32
CA ARG A 265 30.81 -13.39 27.47
C ARG A 265 32.29 -13.26 27.14
#